data_d209f335f5142e5431ed5f5d68aaf9b0
#
_entry.id   d209f335f5142e5431ed5f5d68aaf9b0
#
_cell.length_a   1.000
_cell.length_b   1.000
_cell.length_c   1.000
_cell.angle_alpha   90.00
_cell.angle_beta   90.00
_cell.angle_gamma   90.00
#
_symmetry.space_group_name_H-M   'P 1'
#
loop_
_entity.id
_entity.type
_entity.pdbx_description
1 polymer ?
#
loop_
_entity_poly.entity_id
_entity_poly.type
_entity_poly.pdbx_seq_one_letter_code
_entity_poly.pdbx_strand_id
1 'polypeptide(L)'
;MAMYLDDDLELLDDDFEFDGFGDTAGYAPRSNKHNYDTTSAAEHRNGKDMQGIPWERLDYSREEYRGMRLKEYRNYESLSRSHELLDSECKQVERKGTLYDFCFNTRLAKSTVVHFQLRDLVCATSKHDVYMAQNYSVMHWSSLLQRGEEMLNVTDHVLPKQKVHGARPLFRMQICAMAVRDNLMVAGGFRGELVCKYVDQTGVAFCTNISDDEDNITNGVDVGSTRVMVANNDCAVRVFDTERFRLVSHFTFSWSVNNTSVSPDGKLFAVLGDSSDCLIADLQSGKEIATLKGHLDYSFSSAWHPDGRVLATGNQDTTCRLWDVRNLSQSFAVLKGRMGAVRGLKFSPDGRFLAVSEAADFVHLYDSHADYSTEQEIDIFGEIAGVSFSPDAEALFVGVADRTYGSLIEFSRRRGYDYLDSYL
;
A
#
# COMPACT_ATOMS: atom_id res chain seq x y z
N MET A 1 -3.29 -2.23 29.41
CA MET A 1 -3.51 -1.49 28.18
C MET A 1 -4.21 -2.40 27.15
N ALA A 2 -5.13 -3.20 27.63
CA ALA A 2 -5.85 -4.23 26.87
C ALA A 2 -7.37 -4.03 27.06
N MET A 3 -7.89 -2.82 26.77
CA MET A 3 -9.29 -2.50 27.02
C MET A 3 -9.99 -1.74 25.88
N TYR A 4 -9.35 -1.66 24.70
CA TYR A 4 -9.94 -0.98 23.53
C TYR A 4 -9.99 -1.84 22.25
N LEU A 5 -9.65 -3.13 22.32
CA LEU A 5 -9.67 -4.04 21.16
C LEU A 5 -10.99 -4.82 21.01
N ASP A 6 -11.83 -4.88 22.05
CA ASP A 6 -13.09 -5.65 21.99
C ASP A 6 -14.25 -4.88 21.35
N ASP A 7 -14.26 -3.54 21.41
CA ASP A 7 -15.37 -2.74 20.87
C ASP A 7 -15.31 -2.56 19.33
N ASP A 8 -14.10 -2.63 18.73
CA ASP A 8 -13.95 -2.49 17.28
C ASP A 8 -14.17 -3.79 16.49
N LEU A 9 -14.12 -4.94 17.16
CA LEU A 9 -14.38 -6.25 16.54
C LEU A 9 -15.87 -6.56 16.40
N GLU A 10 -16.73 -6.04 17.27
CA GLU A 10 -18.19 -6.22 17.17
C GLU A 10 -18.80 -5.40 16.01
N LEU A 11 -18.14 -4.36 15.52
CA LEU A 11 -18.60 -3.57 14.36
C LEU A 11 -18.33 -4.22 12.99
N LEU A 12 -17.58 -5.32 12.94
CA LEU A 12 -17.27 -6.03 11.70
C LEU A 12 -18.14 -7.28 11.46
N ASP A 13 -18.96 -7.69 12.43
CA ASP A 13 -19.83 -8.87 12.34
C ASP A 13 -21.30 -8.54 11.98
N ASP A 14 -21.63 -7.29 11.63
CA ASP A 14 -22.93 -6.98 11.06
C ASP A 14 -23.06 -7.59 9.66
N ASP A 15 -23.52 -8.84 9.65
CA ASP A 15 -24.15 -9.53 8.52
C ASP A 15 -25.31 -8.66 8.00
N PHE A 16 -25.02 -7.81 7.01
CA PHE A 16 -26.09 -7.19 6.24
C PHE A 16 -26.68 -8.25 5.32
N GLU A 17 -27.70 -8.96 5.84
CA GLU A 17 -28.66 -9.68 5.00
C GLU A 17 -29.28 -8.68 4.02
N PHE A 18 -28.98 -8.87 2.76
CA PHE A 18 -29.64 -8.18 1.67
C PHE A 18 -31.01 -8.83 1.47
N ASP A 19 -32.05 -8.25 2.07
CA ASP A 19 -33.42 -8.62 1.83
C ASP A 19 -33.75 -8.51 0.34
N GLY A 20 -33.98 -9.66 -0.24
CA GLY A 20 -34.38 -9.80 -1.63
C GLY A 20 -35.77 -9.24 -1.85
N PHE A 21 -35.87 -8.27 -2.76
CA PHE A 21 -37.14 -7.96 -3.44
C PHE A 21 -37.28 -8.83 -4.68
N GLY A 22 -38.41 -9.55 -4.68
CA GLY A 22 -38.79 -10.57 -5.62
C GLY A 22 -38.83 -10.14 -7.08
N ASP A 23 -38.60 -11.14 -7.90
CA ASP A 23 -38.76 -11.20 -9.34
C ASP A 23 -40.10 -10.69 -9.85
N THR A 24 -40.05 -9.80 -10.84
CA THR A 24 -40.95 -9.89 -12.00
C THR A 24 -40.24 -9.35 -13.25
N ALA A 25 -39.99 -10.28 -14.14
CA ALA A 25 -39.87 -10.22 -15.60
C ALA A 25 -39.72 -8.87 -16.31
N GLY A 26 -38.63 -8.71 -17.06
CA GLY A 26 -38.46 -7.69 -18.08
C GLY A 26 -37.05 -7.71 -18.65
N TYR A 27 -36.84 -8.47 -19.73
CA TYR A 27 -35.61 -8.40 -20.54
C TYR A 27 -35.48 -6.98 -21.12
N ALA A 28 -34.60 -6.17 -20.57
CA ALA A 28 -34.12 -4.94 -21.19
C ALA A 28 -32.58 -5.04 -21.35
N PRO A 29 -32.00 -4.51 -22.43
CA PRO A 29 -30.59 -4.75 -22.76
C PRO A 29 -29.64 -4.10 -21.75
N ARG A 30 -28.65 -4.86 -21.31
CA ARG A 30 -27.60 -4.51 -20.33
C ARG A 30 -26.57 -3.50 -20.89
N SER A 31 -26.96 -2.41 -21.52
CA SER A 31 -26.00 -1.51 -22.18
C SER A 31 -25.65 -0.21 -21.43
N ASN A 32 -26.19 0.08 -20.23
CA ASN A 32 -25.97 1.38 -19.58
C ASN A 32 -25.43 1.37 -18.14
N LYS A 33 -25.12 0.22 -17.54
CA LYS A 33 -24.54 0.21 -16.17
C LYS A 33 -23.04 0.55 -16.14
N HIS A 34 -22.29 0.32 -17.21
CA HIS A 34 -20.84 0.57 -17.24
C HIS A 34 -20.41 2.04 -17.20
N ASN A 35 -21.28 2.98 -17.54
CA ASN A 35 -20.91 4.40 -17.64
C ASN A 35 -20.75 5.12 -16.28
N TYR A 36 -21.25 4.56 -15.20
CA TYR A 36 -21.15 5.18 -13.87
C TYR A 36 -19.99 4.65 -13.02
N ASP A 37 -19.47 3.48 -13.38
CA ASP A 37 -18.44 2.78 -12.59
C ASP A 37 -17.01 3.07 -13.06
N THR A 38 -16.86 3.82 -14.13
CA THR A 38 -15.56 4.17 -14.70
C THR A 38 -15.48 5.64 -15.08
N THR A 39 -14.27 6.20 -15.07
CA THR A 39 -13.98 7.54 -15.60
C THR A 39 -12.71 7.45 -16.42
N SER A 40 -12.79 7.82 -17.69
CA SER A 40 -11.64 7.92 -18.59
C SER A 40 -10.99 9.30 -18.53
N ALA A 41 -9.74 9.39 -18.98
CA ALA A 41 -9.05 10.67 -19.13
C ALA A 41 -9.81 11.67 -20.01
N ALA A 42 -10.52 11.19 -21.05
CA ALA A 42 -11.33 12.05 -21.91
C ALA A 42 -12.55 12.62 -21.17
N GLU A 43 -13.27 11.81 -20.40
CA GLU A 43 -14.40 12.26 -19.59
C GLU A 43 -13.95 13.24 -18.50
N HIS A 44 -12.79 12.96 -17.87
CA HIS A 44 -12.21 13.86 -16.87
C HIS A 44 -11.86 15.23 -17.46
N ARG A 45 -11.23 15.27 -18.63
CA ARG A 45 -10.95 16.53 -19.35
C ARG A 45 -12.22 17.29 -19.73
N ASN A 46 -13.34 16.60 -19.87
CA ASN A 46 -14.66 17.20 -20.14
C ASN A 46 -15.42 17.58 -18.85
N GLY A 47 -14.76 17.56 -17.69
CA GLY A 47 -15.30 18.04 -16.42
C GLY A 47 -15.90 16.98 -15.49
N LYS A 48 -15.86 15.68 -15.86
CA LYS A 48 -16.25 14.61 -14.93
C LYS A 48 -15.20 14.47 -13.83
N ASP A 49 -15.64 14.31 -12.59
CA ASP A 49 -14.73 14.02 -11.47
C ASP A 49 -13.90 12.76 -11.73
N MET A 50 -12.62 12.76 -11.33
CA MET A 50 -11.69 11.66 -11.55
C MET A 50 -12.19 10.36 -10.93
N GLN A 51 -12.77 10.40 -9.72
CA GLN A 51 -13.35 9.25 -9.03
C GLN A 51 -14.82 8.99 -9.39
N GLY A 52 -15.41 9.85 -10.26
CA GLY A 52 -16.82 9.79 -10.65
C GLY A 52 -17.77 10.26 -9.56
N ILE A 53 -17.32 11.12 -8.64
CA ILE A 53 -18.15 11.72 -7.61
C ILE A 53 -19.03 12.78 -8.26
N PRO A 54 -20.37 12.69 -8.13
CA PRO A 54 -21.29 13.63 -8.80
C PRO A 54 -21.49 14.90 -7.96
N TRP A 55 -20.48 15.74 -7.88
CA TRP A 55 -20.46 16.94 -7.04
C TRP A 55 -21.68 17.86 -7.27
N GLU A 56 -22.18 17.90 -8.50
CA GLU A 56 -23.39 18.67 -8.87
C GLU A 56 -24.70 18.16 -8.24
N ARG A 57 -24.68 16.96 -7.63
CA ARG A 57 -25.84 16.34 -6.95
C ARG A 57 -25.67 16.29 -5.43
N LEU A 58 -24.53 16.77 -4.94
CA LEU A 58 -24.22 16.80 -3.52
C LEU A 58 -24.48 18.19 -2.96
N ASP A 59 -24.66 18.29 -1.65
CA ASP A 59 -24.91 19.56 -0.96
C ASP A 59 -23.65 20.43 -0.83
N TYR A 60 -22.50 19.92 -1.25
CA TYR A 60 -21.19 20.57 -1.15
C TYR A 60 -20.48 20.51 -2.50
N SER A 61 -19.76 21.56 -2.84
CA SER A 61 -18.76 21.54 -3.90
C SER A 61 -17.54 20.70 -3.49
N ARG A 62 -16.72 20.29 -4.45
CA ARG A 62 -15.48 19.55 -4.20
C ARG A 62 -14.55 20.32 -3.26
N GLU A 63 -14.42 21.62 -3.46
CA GLU A 63 -13.56 22.52 -2.69
C GLU A 63 -14.08 22.70 -1.26
N GLU A 64 -15.37 22.86 -1.06
CA GLU A 64 -15.97 22.95 0.28
C GLU A 64 -15.78 21.66 1.06
N TYR A 65 -16.04 20.51 0.41
CA TYR A 65 -15.81 19.20 1.04
C TYR A 65 -14.32 18.99 1.37
N ARG A 66 -13.40 19.37 0.48
CA ARG A 66 -11.95 19.34 0.76
C ARG A 66 -11.60 20.21 1.97
N GLY A 67 -12.15 21.40 2.05
CA GLY A 67 -11.94 22.29 3.20
C GLY A 67 -12.41 21.69 4.52
N MET A 68 -13.55 21.01 4.54
CA MET A 68 -14.05 20.28 5.71
C MET A 68 -13.12 19.11 6.08
N ARG A 69 -12.72 18.30 5.10
CA ARG A 69 -11.79 17.17 5.32
C ARG A 69 -10.49 17.64 5.97
N LEU A 70 -9.84 18.67 5.45
CA LEU A 70 -8.60 19.21 6.00
C LEU A 70 -8.76 19.74 7.42
N LYS A 71 -9.93 20.30 7.77
CA LYS A 71 -10.21 20.84 9.09
C LYS A 71 -10.55 19.76 10.12
N GLU A 72 -11.28 18.72 9.70
CA GLU A 72 -11.88 17.74 10.60
C GLU A 72 -11.07 16.46 10.73
N TYR A 73 -10.23 16.15 9.73
CA TYR A 73 -9.42 14.93 9.76
C TYR A 73 -8.48 14.93 10.97
N ARG A 74 -8.43 13.81 11.65
CA ARG A 74 -7.53 13.58 12.78
C ARG A 74 -6.78 12.30 12.57
N ASN A 75 -5.46 12.37 12.70
CA ASN A 75 -4.63 11.18 12.75
C ASN A 75 -4.79 10.48 14.09
N TYR A 76 -4.70 9.17 14.05
CA TYR A 76 -4.42 8.41 15.25
C TYR A 76 -2.97 8.71 15.68
N GLU A 77 -2.76 8.96 16.96
CA GLU A 77 -1.43 9.19 17.54
C GLU A 77 -1.13 8.08 18.54
N SER A 78 -0.02 7.37 18.33
CA SER A 78 0.46 6.33 19.25
C SER A 78 1.30 6.93 20.37
N LEU A 79 2.07 7.98 20.06
CA LEU A 79 2.93 8.70 21.01
C LEU A 79 2.57 10.17 21.01
N SER A 80 2.22 10.70 22.20
CA SER A 80 1.99 12.14 22.38
C SER A 80 3.31 12.87 22.46
N ARG A 81 3.73 13.53 21.37
CA ARG A 81 4.93 14.36 21.29
C ARG A 81 4.62 15.72 20.65
N SER A 82 5.41 16.74 20.99
CA SER A 82 5.27 18.06 20.36
C SER A 82 5.73 18.01 18.90
N HIS A 83 4.91 18.54 18.01
CA HIS A 83 5.20 18.70 16.58
C HIS A 83 5.78 20.10 16.23
N GLU A 84 6.02 20.97 17.22
CA GLU A 84 6.37 22.38 17.00
C GLU A 84 7.62 22.59 16.14
N LEU A 85 8.62 21.69 16.26
CA LEU A 85 9.86 21.80 15.50
C LEU A 85 9.80 21.11 14.14
N LEU A 86 8.83 20.23 13.93
CA LEU A 86 8.74 19.37 12.74
C LEU A 86 8.63 20.20 11.46
N ASP A 87 7.81 21.24 11.47
CA ASP A 87 7.62 22.13 10.32
C ASP A 87 8.90 22.85 9.89
N SER A 88 9.78 23.15 10.85
CA SER A 88 11.07 23.79 10.56
C SER A 88 12.09 22.85 9.94
N GLU A 89 11.95 21.53 10.15
CA GLU A 89 12.80 20.50 9.55
C GLU A 89 12.34 20.13 8.13
N CYS A 90 11.08 20.42 7.80
CA CYS A 90 10.49 19.98 6.54
C CYS A 90 11.08 20.73 5.35
N LYS A 91 11.42 19.96 4.32
CA LYS A 91 11.91 20.51 3.05
C LYS A 91 10.83 21.33 2.36
N GLN A 92 11.19 22.50 1.89
CA GLN A 92 10.32 23.31 1.04
C GLN A 92 10.27 22.67 -0.35
N VAL A 93 9.06 22.37 -0.82
CA VAL A 93 8.83 21.74 -2.13
C VAL A 93 8.00 22.64 -3.03
N GLU A 94 8.30 22.62 -4.32
CA GLU A 94 7.52 23.32 -5.33
C GLU A 94 6.47 22.36 -5.92
N ARG A 95 5.20 22.71 -5.75
CA ARG A 95 4.08 21.99 -6.39
C ARG A 95 3.94 22.50 -7.82
N LYS A 96 4.81 22.03 -8.69
CA LYS A 96 4.84 22.41 -10.11
C LYS A 96 4.92 21.19 -11.00
N GLY A 97 4.04 21.20 -12.00
CA GLY A 97 4.05 20.22 -13.07
C GLY A 97 3.30 18.93 -12.73
N THR A 98 3.04 18.21 -13.79
CA THR A 98 2.41 16.89 -13.74
C THR A 98 3.47 15.87 -14.13
N LEU A 99 3.80 14.94 -13.25
CA LEU A 99 4.76 13.86 -13.46
C LEU A 99 4.05 12.63 -14.05
N TYR A 100 2.82 12.40 -13.60
CA TYR A 100 1.92 11.37 -14.07
C TYR A 100 0.54 11.96 -14.33
N ASP A 101 -0.01 11.71 -15.52
CA ASP A 101 -1.33 12.16 -15.93
C ASP A 101 -2.40 11.12 -15.57
N PHE A 102 -3.57 11.58 -15.15
CA PHE A 102 -4.73 10.70 -14.93
C PHE A 102 -5.10 10.00 -16.24
N CYS A 103 -5.23 8.68 -16.17
CA CYS A 103 -5.56 7.82 -17.29
C CYS A 103 -6.97 7.24 -17.18
N PHE A 104 -7.24 6.57 -16.05
CA PHE A 104 -8.48 5.83 -15.89
C PHE A 104 -8.81 5.61 -14.42
N ASN A 105 -10.10 5.59 -14.09
CA ASN A 105 -10.61 5.16 -12.79
C ASN A 105 -11.68 4.09 -12.98
N THR A 106 -11.64 3.05 -12.14
CA THR A 106 -12.66 2.00 -12.13
C THR A 106 -13.08 1.64 -10.72
N ARG A 107 -14.39 1.56 -10.48
CA ARG A 107 -15.00 1.01 -9.26
C ARG A 107 -15.31 -0.48 -9.36
N LEU A 108 -15.07 -1.09 -10.54
CA LEU A 108 -15.17 -2.54 -10.73
C LEU A 108 -14.05 -3.32 -10.04
N ALA A 109 -12.98 -2.61 -9.68
CA ALA A 109 -11.83 -3.13 -8.95
C ALA A 109 -11.56 -2.20 -7.78
N LYS A 110 -11.58 -2.72 -6.56
CA LYS A 110 -11.34 -1.96 -5.34
C LYS A 110 -10.65 -2.80 -4.29
N SER A 111 -9.87 -2.16 -3.43
CA SER A 111 -9.26 -2.79 -2.26
C SER A 111 -10.12 -2.60 -1.03
N THR A 112 -9.96 -3.49 -0.05
CA THR A 112 -10.54 -3.35 1.28
C THR A 112 -9.42 -3.23 2.31
N VAL A 113 -9.49 -2.23 3.16
CA VAL A 113 -8.57 -2.05 4.28
C VAL A 113 -9.12 -2.81 5.47
N VAL A 114 -8.41 -3.84 5.91
CA VAL A 114 -8.79 -4.66 7.08
C VAL A 114 -8.25 -4.04 8.37
N HIS A 115 -6.99 -3.64 8.38
CA HIS A 115 -6.37 -2.99 9.52
C HIS A 115 -6.08 -1.52 9.21
N PHE A 116 -6.57 -0.61 10.05
CA PHE A 116 -6.58 0.84 9.77
C PHE A 116 -5.17 1.46 9.57
N GLN A 117 -4.12 0.81 10.00
CA GLN A 117 -2.73 1.29 9.85
C GLN A 117 -1.96 0.62 8.69
N LEU A 118 -2.41 -0.52 8.16
CA LEU A 118 -1.70 -1.28 7.13
C LEU A 118 -2.26 -0.97 5.73
N ARG A 119 -1.41 -0.62 4.78
CA ARG A 119 -1.80 -0.07 3.47
C ARG A 119 -1.03 -0.65 2.27
N ASP A 120 -0.36 -1.76 2.38
CA ASP A 120 0.37 -2.37 1.26
C ASP A 120 -0.50 -3.45 0.57
N LEU A 121 -1.63 -3.01 -0.01
CA LEU A 121 -2.71 -3.87 -0.52
C LEU A 121 -2.88 -3.78 -2.04
N VAL A 122 -1.97 -3.09 -2.75
CA VAL A 122 -1.98 -2.93 -4.21
C VAL A 122 -0.59 -3.21 -4.76
N CYS A 123 -0.51 -4.08 -5.76
CA CYS A 123 0.76 -4.46 -6.37
C CYS A 123 0.62 -4.61 -7.89
N ALA A 124 1.32 -3.77 -8.65
CA ALA A 124 1.36 -3.86 -10.11
C ALA A 124 2.49 -4.79 -10.56
N THR A 125 2.21 -5.69 -11.48
CA THR A 125 3.18 -6.60 -12.09
C THR A 125 3.48 -6.27 -13.54
N SER A 126 2.66 -5.44 -14.16
CA SER A 126 2.91 -4.80 -15.45
C SER A 126 2.20 -3.44 -15.51
N LYS A 127 2.35 -2.71 -16.60
CA LYS A 127 1.59 -1.47 -16.80
C LYS A 127 0.09 -1.70 -17.01
N HIS A 128 -0.35 -2.95 -17.07
CA HIS A 128 -1.75 -3.33 -17.30
C HIS A 128 -2.30 -4.28 -16.25
N ASP A 129 -1.45 -4.90 -15.44
CA ASP A 129 -1.83 -5.95 -14.51
C ASP A 129 -1.56 -5.54 -13.08
N VAL A 130 -2.60 -5.51 -12.26
CA VAL A 130 -2.57 -5.08 -10.86
C VAL A 130 -3.28 -6.09 -9.98
N TYR A 131 -2.67 -6.43 -8.87
CA TYR A 131 -3.25 -7.26 -7.83
C TYR A 131 -3.68 -6.41 -6.65
N MET A 132 -4.84 -6.72 -6.08
CA MET A 132 -5.42 -5.99 -4.96
C MET A 132 -5.98 -6.93 -3.93
N ALA A 133 -5.71 -6.65 -2.65
CA ALA A 133 -6.37 -7.37 -1.56
C ALA A 133 -7.79 -6.86 -1.36
N GLN A 134 -8.72 -7.79 -1.22
CA GLN A 134 -10.14 -7.53 -1.01
C GLN A 134 -10.66 -8.45 0.09
N ASN A 135 -10.50 -8.05 1.35
CA ASN A 135 -10.85 -8.80 2.57
C ASN A 135 -10.29 -10.24 2.58
N TYR A 136 -11.01 -11.21 2.05
CA TYR A 136 -10.64 -12.63 2.01
C TYR A 136 -10.11 -13.08 0.64
N SER A 137 -9.91 -12.16 -0.30
CA SER A 137 -9.52 -12.49 -1.66
C SER A 137 -8.39 -11.60 -2.17
N VAL A 138 -7.63 -12.10 -3.13
CA VAL A 138 -6.77 -11.27 -3.98
C VAL A 138 -7.36 -11.27 -5.38
N MET A 139 -7.66 -10.06 -5.84
CA MET A 139 -8.17 -9.80 -7.18
C MET A 139 -7.06 -9.36 -8.11
N HIS A 140 -7.03 -9.89 -9.31
CA HIS A 140 -6.25 -9.38 -10.43
C HIS A 140 -7.12 -8.49 -11.30
N TRP A 141 -6.64 -7.30 -11.63
CA TRP A 141 -7.27 -6.41 -12.59
C TRP A 141 -6.35 -6.23 -13.80
N SER A 142 -6.91 -6.42 -14.99
CA SER A 142 -6.26 -6.09 -16.25
C SER A 142 -6.85 -4.79 -16.81
N SER A 143 -6.08 -3.71 -16.83
CA SER A 143 -6.53 -2.44 -17.41
C SER A 143 -6.65 -2.53 -18.94
N LEU A 144 -5.87 -3.39 -19.58
CA LEU A 144 -5.98 -3.65 -21.03
C LEU A 144 -7.30 -4.33 -21.40
N LEU A 145 -7.73 -5.32 -20.61
CA LEU A 145 -8.98 -6.08 -20.85
C LEU A 145 -10.18 -5.46 -20.13
N GLN A 146 -9.95 -4.49 -19.23
CA GLN A 146 -10.95 -3.90 -18.32
C GLN A 146 -11.76 -4.97 -17.59
N ARG A 147 -11.06 -5.98 -17.09
CA ARG A 147 -11.65 -7.15 -16.44
C ARG A 147 -10.88 -7.52 -15.17
N GLY A 148 -11.64 -7.86 -14.13
CA GLY A 148 -11.14 -8.43 -12.87
C GLY A 148 -11.32 -9.95 -12.84
N GLU A 149 -10.39 -10.63 -12.18
CA GLU A 149 -10.43 -12.07 -11.91
C GLU A 149 -9.96 -12.35 -10.48
N GLU A 150 -10.65 -13.24 -9.78
CA GLU A 150 -10.23 -13.66 -8.44
C GLU A 150 -9.08 -14.68 -8.54
N MET A 151 -7.92 -14.30 -8.02
CA MET A 151 -6.71 -15.11 -8.06
C MET A 151 -6.52 -16.00 -6.84
N LEU A 152 -6.94 -15.52 -5.68
CA LEU A 152 -6.86 -16.22 -4.42
C LEU A 152 -8.14 -15.94 -3.64
N ASN A 153 -8.75 -16.98 -3.09
CA ASN A 153 -9.84 -16.89 -2.14
C ASN A 153 -9.48 -17.69 -0.89
N VAL A 154 -9.54 -17.05 0.26
CA VAL A 154 -9.19 -17.63 1.57
C VAL A 154 -10.34 -17.52 2.57
N THR A 155 -11.58 -17.47 2.07
CA THR A 155 -12.82 -17.50 2.86
C THR A 155 -13.02 -18.84 3.55
N ASP A 156 -12.68 -19.92 2.87
CA ASP A 156 -12.83 -21.30 3.34
C ASP A 156 -11.47 -21.92 3.74
N HIS A 157 -11.46 -23.24 3.90
CA HIS A 157 -10.24 -23.97 4.20
C HIS A 157 -9.23 -23.89 3.06
N VAL A 158 -8.03 -23.41 3.36
CA VAL A 158 -6.91 -23.31 2.46
C VAL A 158 -5.88 -24.38 2.81
N LEU A 159 -5.54 -25.19 1.83
CA LEU A 159 -4.56 -26.25 1.93
C LEU A 159 -3.58 -26.15 0.76
N PRO A 160 -2.27 -26.37 0.98
CA PRO A 160 -1.33 -26.45 -0.13
C PRO A 160 -1.61 -27.69 -0.97
N LYS A 161 -1.45 -27.60 -2.31
CA LYS A 161 -1.64 -28.71 -3.23
C LYS A 161 -0.72 -29.90 -2.98
N GLN A 162 0.47 -29.63 -2.49
CA GLN A 162 1.48 -30.65 -2.18
C GLN A 162 1.82 -30.58 -0.69
N LYS A 163 2.25 -31.72 -0.13
CA LYS A 163 2.76 -31.74 1.25
C LYS A 163 4.10 -30.99 1.30
N VAL A 164 4.07 -29.79 1.87
CA VAL A 164 5.26 -28.97 2.15
C VAL A 164 5.54 -29.01 3.63
N HIS A 165 6.80 -29.14 4.01
CA HIS A 165 7.21 -29.15 5.42
C HIS A 165 6.88 -27.80 6.07
N GLY A 166 6.24 -27.82 7.22
CA GLY A 166 5.82 -26.61 7.95
C GLY A 166 4.49 -26.01 7.47
N ALA A 167 3.90 -26.53 6.41
CA ALA A 167 2.58 -26.09 5.97
C ALA A 167 1.50 -26.53 6.96
N ARG A 168 0.57 -25.62 7.26
CA ARG A 168 -0.62 -25.86 8.09
C ARG A 168 -1.86 -25.38 7.36
N PRO A 169 -3.02 -26.07 7.50
CA PRO A 169 -4.27 -25.60 6.94
C PRO A 169 -4.66 -24.27 7.59
N LEU A 170 -5.20 -23.36 6.78
CA LEU A 170 -5.76 -22.10 7.23
C LEU A 170 -7.27 -22.07 7.00
N PHE A 171 -7.95 -21.23 7.75
CA PHE A 171 -9.39 -21.04 7.64
C PHE A 171 -9.74 -19.56 7.83
N ARG A 172 -10.50 -19.01 6.88
CA ARG A 172 -11.05 -17.65 6.92
C ARG A 172 -10.01 -16.57 7.28
N MET A 173 -9.04 -16.39 6.38
CA MET A 173 -7.95 -15.46 6.58
C MET A 173 -8.29 -14.07 6.02
N GLN A 174 -8.33 -13.03 6.85
CA GLN A 174 -8.44 -11.64 6.41
C GLN A 174 -7.05 -11.11 5.99
N ILE A 175 -6.94 -10.61 4.76
CA ILE A 175 -5.66 -10.19 4.19
C ILE A 175 -5.32 -8.77 4.64
N CYS A 176 -4.19 -8.61 5.35
CA CYS A 176 -3.69 -7.34 5.88
C CYS A 176 -2.46 -6.81 5.12
N ALA A 177 -1.69 -7.70 4.51
CA ALA A 177 -0.49 -7.36 3.75
C ALA A 177 -0.37 -8.26 2.52
N MET A 178 0.16 -7.73 1.42
CA MET A 178 0.30 -8.48 0.17
C MET A 178 1.50 -7.99 -0.62
N ALA A 179 2.20 -8.93 -1.26
CA ALA A 179 3.20 -8.62 -2.27
C ALA A 179 3.12 -9.63 -3.41
N VAL A 180 3.30 -9.15 -4.64
CA VAL A 180 3.40 -9.99 -5.85
C VAL A 180 4.67 -9.59 -6.59
N ARG A 181 5.54 -10.54 -6.81
CA ARG A 181 6.79 -10.32 -7.57
C ARG A 181 7.07 -11.51 -8.45
N ASP A 182 7.44 -11.22 -9.69
CA ASP A 182 7.62 -12.23 -10.73
C ASP A 182 6.37 -13.14 -10.81
N ASN A 183 6.49 -14.40 -10.47
CA ASN A 183 5.38 -15.35 -10.48
C ASN A 183 4.86 -15.71 -9.06
N LEU A 184 5.38 -15.08 -8.01
CA LEU A 184 5.04 -15.40 -6.62
C LEU A 184 4.18 -14.31 -5.99
N MET A 185 2.99 -14.70 -5.55
CA MET A 185 2.08 -13.93 -4.70
C MET A 185 2.21 -14.43 -3.26
N VAL A 186 2.36 -13.49 -2.33
CA VAL A 186 2.39 -13.76 -0.88
C VAL A 186 1.38 -12.84 -0.21
N ALA A 187 0.54 -13.41 0.64
CA ALA A 187 -0.44 -12.68 1.43
C ALA A 187 -0.28 -13.01 2.92
N GLY A 188 -0.33 -11.98 3.74
CA GLY A 188 -0.30 -12.06 5.19
C GLY A 188 -1.67 -11.75 5.79
N GLY A 189 -2.05 -12.43 6.86
CA GLY A 189 -3.36 -12.35 7.47
C GLY A 189 -3.38 -11.70 8.85
N PHE A 190 -4.60 -11.39 9.29
CA PHE A 190 -4.89 -10.70 10.55
C PHE A 190 -4.55 -11.52 11.81
N ARG A 191 -4.39 -12.85 11.67
CA ARG A 191 -4.06 -13.78 12.77
C ARG A 191 -2.70 -14.47 12.57
N GLY A 192 -1.76 -13.80 11.91
CA GLY A 192 -0.42 -14.34 11.65
C GLY A 192 -0.38 -15.39 10.54
N GLU A 193 -1.41 -15.44 9.71
CA GLU A 193 -1.43 -16.35 8.59
C GLU A 193 -0.48 -15.87 7.48
N LEU A 194 0.07 -16.84 6.74
CA LEU A 194 0.86 -16.62 5.55
C LEU A 194 0.41 -17.58 4.45
N VAL A 195 0.11 -17.04 3.26
CA VAL A 195 -0.23 -17.82 2.07
C VAL A 195 0.71 -17.43 0.94
N CYS A 196 1.28 -18.45 0.28
CA CYS A 196 2.10 -18.30 -0.91
C CYS A 196 1.47 -19.05 -2.08
N LYS A 197 1.35 -18.37 -3.23
CA LYS A 197 0.74 -18.92 -4.45
C LYS A 197 1.56 -18.51 -5.66
N TYR A 198 1.82 -19.44 -6.57
CA TYR A 198 2.30 -19.09 -7.90
C TYR A 198 1.15 -18.57 -8.75
N VAL A 199 1.35 -17.41 -9.38
CA VAL A 199 0.29 -16.72 -10.14
C VAL A 199 -0.21 -17.54 -11.32
N ASP A 200 0.69 -18.23 -12.03
CA ASP A 200 0.40 -19.08 -13.17
C ASP A 200 -0.16 -20.47 -12.81
N GLN A 201 -0.27 -20.78 -11.51
CA GLN A 201 -0.73 -22.08 -11.05
C GLN A 201 -2.05 -21.98 -10.28
N THR A 202 -2.88 -22.98 -10.42
CA THR A 202 -4.10 -23.11 -9.62
C THR A 202 -3.77 -23.60 -8.22
N GLY A 203 -4.46 -23.08 -7.19
CA GLY A 203 -4.31 -23.47 -5.77
C GLY A 203 -3.09 -22.84 -5.11
N VAL A 204 -2.88 -23.15 -3.85
CA VAL A 204 -1.87 -22.58 -2.95
C VAL A 204 -0.64 -23.47 -2.92
N ALA A 205 0.54 -22.87 -3.03
CA ALA A 205 1.82 -23.56 -2.95
C ALA A 205 2.24 -23.84 -1.50
N PHE A 206 2.01 -22.86 -0.61
CA PHE A 206 2.33 -22.96 0.81
C PHE A 206 1.35 -22.10 1.60
N CYS A 207 0.95 -22.60 2.78
CA CYS A 207 0.26 -21.79 3.77
C CYS A 207 0.60 -22.28 5.18
N THR A 208 0.63 -21.36 6.13
CA THR A 208 0.90 -21.65 7.53
C THR A 208 0.40 -20.53 8.43
N ASN A 209 0.20 -20.82 9.70
CA ASN A 209 0.16 -19.79 10.73
C ASN A 209 1.59 -19.63 11.28
N ILE A 210 2.08 -18.39 11.30
CA ILE A 210 3.47 -18.07 11.68
C ILE A 210 3.66 -18.11 13.19
N SER A 211 2.63 -17.75 13.95
CA SER A 211 2.62 -17.76 15.41
C SER A 211 1.30 -18.34 15.91
N ASP A 212 1.34 -18.90 17.09
CA ASP A 212 0.15 -19.44 17.76
C ASP A 212 -0.51 -18.40 18.70
N ASP A 213 0.02 -17.15 18.75
CA ASP A 213 -0.57 -16.04 19.53
C ASP A 213 -1.77 -15.44 18.82
N GLU A 214 -2.85 -15.18 19.56
CA GLU A 214 -4.13 -14.69 19.00
C GLU A 214 -4.02 -13.27 18.40
N ASP A 215 -3.12 -12.41 18.91
CA ASP A 215 -2.94 -11.02 18.46
C ASP A 215 -1.79 -10.86 17.44
N ASN A 216 -1.45 -11.92 16.74
CA ASN A 216 -0.29 -11.92 15.87
C ASN A 216 -0.62 -11.57 14.42
N ILE A 217 -0.72 -10.29 14.13
CA ILE A 217 -0.98 -9.80 12.75
C ILE A 217 0.28 -9.92 11.89
N THR A 218 0.12 -10.39 10.66
CA THR A 218 1.15 -10.26 9.63
C THR A 218 1.08 -8.85 9.05
N ASN A 219 1.91 -7.95 9.57
CA ASN A 219 1.86 -6.52 9.28
C ASN A 219 2.46 -6.14 7.92
N GLY A 220 3.47 -6.88 7.46
CA GLY A 220 4.15 -6.58 6.21
C GLY A 220 4.78 -7.80 5.58
N VAL A 221 4.84 -7.77 4.25
CA VAL A 221 5.47 -8.81 3.42
C VAL A 221 6.36 -8.15 2.37
N ASP A 222 7.61 -8.59 2.27
CA ASP A 222 8.52 -8.21 1.18
C ASP A 222 9.01 -9.44 0.43
N VAL A 223 8.82 -9.47 -0.89
CA VAL A 223 9.15 -10.60 -1.75
C VAL A 223 10.36 -10.27 -2.60
N GLY A 224 11.47 -10.92 -2.29
CA GLY A 224 12.69 -10.91 -3.11
C GLY A 224 12.74 -12.08 -4.09
N SER A 225 13.79 -12.16 -4.89
CA SER A 225 13.97 -13.24 -5.87
C SER A 225 14.14 -14.62 -5.23
N THR A 226 14.76 -14.70 -4.06
CA THR A 226 15.05 -15.97 -3.35
C THR A 226 14.49 -16.05 -1.94
N ARG A 227 13.92 -14.98 -1.43
CA ARG A 227 13.46 -14.87 -0.04
C ARG A 227 12.14 -14.10 0.06
N VAL A 228 11.32 -14.51 1.01
CA VAL A 228 10.14 -13.78 1.48
C VAL A 228 10.43 -13.34 2.91
N MET A 229 10.32 -12.04 3.16
CA MET A 229 10.39 -11.49 4.51
C MET A 229 9.00 -11.18 5.02
N VAL A 230 8.75 -11.49 6.27
CA VAL A 230 7.45 -11.33 6.91
C VAL A 230 7.63 -10.63 8.24
N ALA A 231 7.01 -9.46 8.38
CA ALA A 231 6.99 -8.67 9.60
C ALA A 231 5.70 -8.95 10.37
N ASN A 232 5.83 -9.18 11.67
CA ASN A 232 4.70 -9.56 12.52
C ASN A 232 4.61 -8.73 13.80
N ASN A 233 3.39 -8.74 14.34
CA ASN A 233 3.07 -8.07 15.61
C ASN A 233 3.78 -8.70 16.83
N ASP A 234 4.24 -9.94 16.73
CA ASP A 234 5.00 -10.66 17.76
C ASP A 234 6.48 -10.21 17.87
N CYS A 235 6.79 -9.00 17.43
CA CYS A 235 8.12 -8.40 17.49
C CYS A 235 9.16 -9.13 16.64
N ALA A 236 8.77 -9.83 15.60
CA ALA A 236 9.69 -10.63 14.82
C ALA A 236 9.63 -10.34 13.30
N VAL A 237 10.76 -10.54 12.65
CA VAL A 237 10.87 -10.66 11.19
C VAL A 237 11.33 -12.08 10.86
N ARG A 238 10.57 -12.75 10.01
CA ARG A 238 10.87 -14.10 9.54
C ARG A 238 11.25 -14.08 8.08
N VAL A 239 12.23 -14.89 7.72
CA VAL A 239 12.74 -15.01 6.35
C VAL A 239 12.52 -16.44 5.88
N PHE A 240 11.76 -16.60 4.81
CA PHE A 240 11.52 -17.87 4.16
C PHE A 240 12.24 -17.92 2.81
N ASP A 241 12.73 -19.09 2.39
CA ASP A 241 13.16 -19.29 1.01
C ASP A 241 11.97 -19.42 0.05
N THR A 242 12.10 -18.93 -1.19
CA THR A 242 11.00 -18.93 -2.18
C THR A 242 10.81 -20.27 -2.87
N GLU A 243 11.76 -21.20 -2.77
CA GLU A 243 11.68 -22.49 -3.47
C GLU A 243 10.91 -23.55 -2.67
N ARG A 244 11.19 -23.62 -1.34
CA ARG A 244 10.65 -24.65 -0.45
C ARG A 244 9.83 -24.10 0.69
N PHE A 245 9.73 -22.76 0.79
CA PHE A 245 9.05 -22.04 1.85
C PHE A 245 9.54 -22.44 3.27
N ARG A 246 10.84 -22.76 3.40
CA ARG A 246 11.45 -23.07 4.69
C ARG A 246 11.85 -21.79 5.40
N LEU A 247 11.60 -21.74 6.70
CA LEU A 247 12.12 -20.68 7.55
C LEU A 247 13.66 -20.76 7.57
N VAL A 248 14.30 -19.70 7.04
CA VAL A 248 15.78 -19.58 6.96
C VAL A 248 16.31 -18.80 8.13
N SER A 249 15.63 -17.72 8.52
CA SER A 249 16.04 -16.84 9.62
C SER A 249 14.83 -16.33 10.39
N HIS A 250 15.04 -16.09 11.68
CA HIS A 250 14.07 -15.51 12.60
C HIS A 250 14.79 -14.48 13.46
N PHE A 251 14.42 -13.20 13.30
CA PHE A 251 14.99 -12.07 14.01
C PHE A 251 13.96 -11.48 14.94
N THR A 252 14.32 -11.21 16.19
CA THR A 252 13.44 -10.64 17.22
C THR A 252 13.89 -9.24 17.59
N PHE A 253 12.91 -8.37 17.82
CA PHE A 253 13.09 -6.96 18.17
C PHE A 253 12.37 -6.64 19.47
N SER A 254 12.54 -5.42 19.99
CA SER A 254 11.94 -5.00 21.27
C SER A 254 10.51 -4.45 21.13
N TRP A 255 9.98 -4.37 19.90
CA TRP A 255 8.67 -3.81 19.58
C TRP A 255 8.07 -4.52 18.35
N SER A 256 6.75 -4.38 18.19
CA SER A 256 5.99 -4.96 17.07
C SER A 256 6.47 -4.41 15.73
N VAL A 257 6.81 -5.30 14.79
CA VAL A 257 7.33 -4.89 13.49
C VAL A 257 6.17 -4.65 12.52
N ASN A 258 5.97 -3.38 12.10
CA ASN A 258 4.91 -2.98 11.18
C ASN A 258 5.32 -3.12 9.71
N ASN A 259 6.60 -2.94 9.42
CA ASN A 259 7.10 -3.01 8.04
C ASN A 259 8.57 -3.44 8.02
N THR A 260 8.94 -4.14 6.96
CA THR A 260 10.33 -4.50 6.64
C THR A 260 10.53 -4.44 5.13
N SER A 261 11.70 -4.01 4.70
CA SER A 261 12.09 -3.98 3.28
C SER A 261 13.58 -4.26 3.12
N VAL A 262 13.93 -5.01 2.07
CA VAL A 262 15.32 -5.42 1.80
C VAL A 262 15.98 -4.43 0.87
N SER A 263 17.25 -4.10 1.15
CA SER A 263 18.08 -3.29 0.25
C SER A 263 18.24 -3.97 -1.11
N PRO A 264 18.38 -3.21 -2.22
CA PRO A 264 18.50 -3.79 -3.57
C PRO A 264 19.66 -4.76 -3.74
N ASP A 265 20.73 -4.61 -2.97
CA ASP A 265 21.89 -5.52 -2.98
C ASP A 265 21.70 -6.78 -2.11
N GLY A 266 20.56 -6.88 -1.39
CA GLY A 266 20.22 -8.03 -0.55
C GLY A 266 21.05 -8.19 0.72
N LYS A 267 21.77 -7.15 1.18
CA LYS A 267 22.64 -7.24 2.35
C LYS A 267 22.00 -6.70 3.62
N LEU A 268 21.22 -5.62 3.49
CA LEU A 268 20.60 -4.92 4.58
C LEU A 268 19.09 -5.06 4.52
N PHE A 269 18.42 -4.85 5.63
CA PHE A 269 16.98 -4.66 5.67
C PHE A 269 16.60 -3.59 6.70
N ALA A 270 15.54 -2.87 6.40
CA ALA A 270 14.93 -1.91 7.28
C ALA A 270 13.91 -2.61 8.18
N VAL A 271 13.80 -2.17 9.44
CA VAL A 271 12.83 -2.66 10.41
C VAL A 271 12.14 -1.45 11.04
N LEU A 272 10.83 -1.38 10.85
CA LEU A 272 9.99 -0.28 11.30
C LEU A 272 8.81 -0.84 12.10
N GLY A 273 8.38 -0.12 13.14
CA GLY A 273 7.28 -0.63 13.95
C GLY A 273 6.85 0.34 15.04
N ASP A 274 6.45 -0.22 16.18
CA ASP A 274 5.90 0.49 17.34
C ASP A 274 6.99 1.21 18.15
N SER A 275 7.77 1.99 17.40
CA SER A 275 8.85 2.83 17.93
C SER A 275 8.99 4.07 17.06
N SER A 276 9.44 5.17 17.64
CA SER A 276 9.90 6.34 16.88
C SER A 276 11.23 6.11 16.16
N ASP A 277 12.01 5.12 16.61
CA ASP A 277 13.27 4.73 16.00
C ASP A 277 13.02 3.65 14.95
N CYS A 278 13.69 3.75 13.79
CA CYS A 278 13.75 2.70 12.78
C CYS A 278 15.15 2.07 12.82
N LEU A 279 15.24 0.79 12.44
CA LEU A 279 16.50 0.07 12.45
C LEU A 279 16.93 -0.32 11.04
N ILE A 280 18.24 -0.34 10.82
CA ILE A 280 18.88 -1.02 9.70
C ILE A 280 19.66 -2.21 10.27
N ALA A 281 19.38 -3.38 9.73
CA ALA A 281 20.03 -4.62 10.17
C ALA A 281 20.67 -5.38 8.99
N ASP A 282 21.70 -6.16 9.29
CA ASP A 282 22.33 -7.08 8.36
C ASP A 282 21.42 -8.30 8.10
N LEU A 283 21.13 -8.60 6.85
CA LEU A 283 20.16 -9.64 6.48
C LEU A 283 20.65 -11.07 6.82
N GLN A 284 21.95 -11.29 6.90
CA GLN A 284 22.50 -12.60 7.18
C GLN A 284 22.47 -12.91 8.68
N SER A 285 22.88 -11.95 9.49
CA SER A 285 23.07 -12.13 10.94
C SER A 285 21.92 -11.57 11.78
N GLY A 286 21.07 -10.71 11.25
CA GLY A 286 20.06 -9.94 11.98
C GLY A 286 20.65 -8.86 12.88
N LYS A 287 21.99 -8.63 12.84
CA LYS A 287 22.65 -7.65 13.69
C LYS A 287 22.26 -6.23 13.26
N GLU A 288 21.88 -5.43 14.24
CA GLU A 288 21.67 -3.99 14.05
C GLU A 288 22.97 -3.31 13.59
N ILE A 289 22.85 -2.54 12.49
CA ILE A 289 23.92 -1.73 11.89
C ILE A 289 23.76 -0.28 12.29
N ALA A 290 22.52 0.23 12.28
CA ALA A 290 22.22 1.60 12.62
C ALA A 290 20.80 1.75 13.14
N THR A 291 20.62 2.75 14.02
CA THR A 291 19.32 3.25 14.48
C THR A 291 19.06 4.61 13.86
N LEU A 292 17.96 4.73 13.15
CA LEU A 292 17.52 5.95 12.49
C LEU A 292 16.61 6.73 13.44
N LYS A 293 17.05 7.92 13.86
CA LYS A 293 16.33 8.75 14.83
C LYS A 293 15.81 10.02 14.20
N GLY A 294 14.61 10.44 14.63
CA GLY A 294 14.03 11.72 14.20
C GLY A 294 12.52 11.68 14.00
N HIS A 295 11.92 10.53 13.73
CA HIS A 295 10.49 10.39 13.75
C HIS A 295 9.90 10.57 15.16
N LEU A 296 8.64 11.03 15.21
CA LEU A 296 7.98 11.35 16.48
C LEU A 296 7.01 10.28 16.96
N ASP A 297 6.61 9.37 16.07
CA ASP A 297 5.61 8.34 16.35
C ASP A 297 6.00 7.02 15.64
N TYR A 298 5.09 6.05 15.58
CA TYR A 298 5.29 4.74 14.96
C TYR A 298 5.43 4.82 13.44
N SER A 299 6.24 3.94 12.87
CA SER A 299 6.51 3.88 11.43
C SER A 299 5.84 2.67 10.79
N PHE A 300 5.31 2.86 9.55
CA PHE A 300 4.49 1.85 8.87
C PHE A 300 4.93 1.53 7.44
N SER A 301 5.85 2.29 6.87
CA SER A 301 6.26 2.09 5.49
C SER A 301 7.72 2.43 5.28
N SER A 302 8.40 1.64 4.46
CA SER A 302 9.76 1.90 4.01
C SER A 302 9.92 1.55 2.54
N ALA A 303 10.81 2.26 1.87
CA ALA A 303 11.17 1.98 0.47
C ALA A 303 12.64 2.31 0.23
N TRP A 304 13.33 1.40 -0.45
CA TRP A 304 14.70 1.63 -0.92
C TRP A 304 14.68 2.20 -2.33
N HIS A 305 15.48 3.22 -2.55
CA HIS A 305 15.78 3.65 -3.91
C HIS A 305 16.51 2.51 -4.65
N PRO A 306 16.22 2.24 -5.94
CA PRO A 306 16.79 1.10 -6.67
C PRO A 306 18.31 1.05 -6.73
N ASP A 307 19.01 2.20 -6.60
CA ASP A 307 20.48 2.23 -6.53
C ASP A 307 21.04 1.84 -5.15
N GLY A 308 20.17 1.62 -4.14
CA GLY A 308 20.54 1.23 -2.78
C GLY A 308 21.14 2.33 -1.92
N ARG A 309 21.17 3.58 -2.36
CA ARG A 309 21.77 4.70 -1.61
C ARG A 309 20.83 5.43 -0.69
N VAL A 310 19.55 5.44 -1.03
CA VAL A 310 18.52 6.16 -0.26
C VAL A 310 17.50 5.18 0.28
N LEU A 311 17.18 5.31 1.55
CA LEU A 311 16.03 4.71 2.20
C LEU A 311 15.03 5.81 2.53
N ALA A 312 13.75 5.58 2.23
CA ALA A 312 12.64 6.39 2.69
C ALA A 312 11.90 5.67 3.82
N THR A 313 11.50 6.39 4.87
CA THR A 313 10.69 5.88 5.99
C THR A 313 9.47 6.76 6.20
N GLY A 314 8.28 6.15 6.30
CA GLY A 314 7.00 6.83 6.48
C GLY A 314 6.43 6.58 7.87
N ASN A 315 5.89 7.62 8.47
CA ASN A 315 5.54 7.63 9.88
C ASN A 315 4.17 8.22 10.17
N GLN A 316 3.64 7.88 11.32
CA GLN A 316 2.41 8.42 11.90
C GLN A 316 2.49 9.93 12.14
N ASP A 317 3.67 10.49 12.34
CA ASP A 317 3.94 11.92 12.51
C ASP A 317 3.68 12.76 11.24
N THR A 318 3.07 12.17 10.20
CA THR A 318 2.75 12.78 8.90
C THR A 318 3.96 13.07 8.02
N THR A 319 5.14 12.56 8.36
CA THR A 319 6.35 12.79 7.57
C THR A 319 6.90 11.53 6.91
N CYS A 320 7.59 11.75 5.79
CA CYS A 320 8.52 10.82 5.18
C CYS A 320 9.94 11.35 5.35
N ARG A 321 10.84 10.56 5.95
CA ARG A 321 12.25 10.91 6.09
C ARG A 321 13.09 10.14 5.08
N LEU A 322 14.07 10.84 4.48
CA LEU A 322 15.00 10.27 3.52
C LEU A 322 16.40 10.16 4.13
N TRP A 323 16.99 8.98 4.00
CA TRP A 323 18.27 8.62 4.63
C TRP A 323 19.29 8.22 3.58
N ASP A 324 20.49 8.82 3.63
CA ASP A 324 21.63 8.36 2.84
C ASP A 324 22.30 7.19 3.58
N VAL A 325 22.33 6.01 2.96
CA VAL A 325 22.89 4.78 3.59
C VAL A 325 24.37 4.93 3.97
N ARG A 326 25.08 5.85 3.35
CA ARG A 326 26.48 6.16 3.68
C ARG A 326 26.61 7.01 4.94
N ASN A 327 25.53 7.70 5.35
CA ASN A 327 25.48 8.52 6.55
C ASN A 327 24.08 8.46 7.18
N LEU A 328 23.86 7.47 8.03
CA LEU A 328 22.59 7.20 8.71
C LEU A 328 22.42 7.99 10.03
N SER A 329 23.33 8.90 10.34
CA SER A 329 23.28 9.68 11.59
C SER A 329 22.10 10.65 11.65
N GLN A 330 21.62 11.12 10.47
CA GLN A 330 20.49 12.03 10.34
C GLN A 330 19.84 11.86 8.97
N SER A 331 18.55 12.16 8.87
CA SER A 331 17.88 12.26 7.57
C SER A 331 18.38 13.50 6.82
N PHE A 332 18.58 13.38 5.51
CA PHE A 332 19.00 14.51 4.68
C PHE A 332 17.81 15.33 4.17
N ALA A 333 16.60 14.77 4.21
CA ALA A 333 15.36 15.47 3.88
C ALA A 333 14.18 14.92 4.70
N VAL A 334 13.25 15.80 5.02
CA VAL A 334 11.96 15.49 5.64
C VAL A 334 10.87 16.03 4.73
N LEU A 335 10.02 15.16 4.24
CA LEU A 335 8.88 15.48 3.38
C LEU A 335 7.60 15.38 4.20
N LYS A 336 6.76 16.41 4.16
CA LYS A 336 5.54 16.46 4.96
C LYS A 336 4.31 16.25 4.10
N GLY A 337 3.38 15.41 4.57
CA GLY A 337 2.04 15.25 4.01
C GLY A 337 1.13 16.48 4.23
N ARG A 338 -0.07 16.42 3.70
CA ARG A 338 -1.10 17.48 3.85
C ARG A 338 -1.89 17.35 5.15
N MET A 339 -2.30 16.13 5.48
CA MET A 339 -3.17 15.89 6.63
C MET A 339 -2.95 14.52 7.29
N GLY A 340 -2.60 13.50 6.54
CA GLY A 340 -2.61 12.11 6.97
C GLY A 340 -1.23 11.57 7.35
N ALA A 341 -1.22 10.54 8.20
CA ALA A 341 -0.03 9.73 8.44
C ALA A 341 0.49 9.13 7.13
N VAL A 342 1.81 9.04 6.95
CA VAL A 342 2.42 8.41 5.78
C VAL A 342 2.36 6.89 5.94
N ARG A 343 1.53 6.23 5.12
CA ARG A 343 1.25 4.79 5.19
C ARG A 343 1.83 3.98 4.06
N GLY A 344 2.16 4.58 2.93
CA GLY A 344 2.75 3.88 1.80
C GLY A 344 3.89 4.65 1.16
N LEU A 345 4.96 3.95 0.84
CA LEU A 345 6.13 4.47 0.16
C LEU A 345 6.54 3.51 -0.96
N LYS A 346 6.73 4.04 -2.16
CA LYS A 346 7.27 3.27 -3.28
C LYS A 346 8.19 4.15 -4.12
N PHE A 347 9.40 3.67 -4.40
CA PHE A 347 10.20 4.25 -5.49
C PHE A 347 9.77 3.65 -6.83
N SER A 348 9.77 4.47 -7.87
CA SER A 348 9.66 3.93 -9.23
C SER A 348 10.86 3.04 -9.54
N PRO A 349 10.70 1.97 -10.36
CA PRO A 349 11.79 1.03 -10.66
C PRO A 349 13.03 1.67 -11.30
N ASP A 350 12.86 2.79 -12.00
CA ASP A 350 13.97 3.59 -12.55
C ASP A 350 14.60 4.56 -11.53
N GLY A 351 14.08 4.60 -10.30
CA GLY A 351 14.55 5.47 -9.21
C GLY A 351 14.19 6.95 -9.35
N ARG A 352 13.54 7.36 -10.42
CA ARG A 352 13.28 8.78 -10.66
C ARG A 352 12.21 9.37 -9.73
N PHE A 353 11.20 8.59 -9.35
CA PHE A 353 10.08 9.10 -8.57
C PHE A 353 9.93 8.35 -7.25
N LEU A 354 9.56 9.11 -6.21
CA LEU A 354 9.10 8.57 -4.94
C LEU A 354 7.62 8.90 -4.79
N ALA A 355 6.78 7.86 -4.68
CA ALA A 355 5.39 8.00 -4.29
C ALA A 355 5.28 7.88 -2.76
N VAL A 356 4.63 8.86 -2.15
CA VAL A 356 4.33 8.94 -0.71
C VAL A 356 2.82 9.00 -0.58
N SER A 357 2.18 7.97 -0.05
CA SER A 357 0.73 7.98 0.19
C SER A 357 0.43 8.24 1.66
N GLU A 358 -0.48 9.17 1.90
CA GLU A 358 -1.08 9.37 3.20
C GLU A 358 -2.08 8.25 3.52
N ALA A 359 -2.57 8.18 4.73
CA ALA A 359 -3.62 7.24 5.11
C ALA A 359 -4.89 7.43 4.29
N ALA A 360 -5.19 8.67 3.90
CA ALA A 360 -6.33 9.03 3.09
C ALA A 360 -6.06 10.28 2.23
N ASP A 361 -6.79 10.40 1.15
CA ASP A 361 -7.03 11.61 0.35
C ASP A 361 -5.84 12.10 -0.49
N PHE A 362 -4.58 11.87 -0.10
CA PHE A 362 -3.44 12.44 -0.82
C PHE A 362 -2.35 11.42 -1.15
N VAL A 363 -1.86 11.50 -2.38
CA VAL A 363 -0.63 10.84 -2.81
C VAL A 363 0.31 11.91 -3.38
N HIS A 364 1.54 11.92 -2.92
CA HIS A 364 2.58 12.85 -3.32
C HIS A 364 3.62 12.14 -4.17
N LEU A 365 3.96 12.70 -5.31
CA LEU A 365 5.03 12.20 -6.18
C LEU A 365 6.18 13.20 -6.19
N TYR A 366 7.34 12.77 -5.75
CA TYR A 366 8.56 13.59 -5.72
C TYR A 366 9.54 13.15 -6.80
N ASP A 367 10.17 14.11 -7.50
CA ASP A 367 11.24 13.85 -8.46
C ASP A 367 12.60 13.78 -7.74
N SER A 368 13.23 12.60 -7.71
CA SER A 368 14.53 12.40 -7.07
C SER A 368 15.66 13.13 -7.80
N HIS A 369 15.55 13.33 -9.12
CA HIS A 369 16.51 14.08 -9.92
C HIS A 369 16.48 15.59 -9.62
N ALA A 370 15.36 16.09 -9.12
CA ALA A 370 15.22 17.45 -8.57
C ALA A 370 15.51 17.51 -7.06
N ASP A 371 16.26 16.53 -6.53
CA ASP A 371 16.55 16.41 -5.10
C ASP A 371 15.27 16.48 -4.23
N TYR A 372 14.19 15.86 -4.69
CA TYR A 372 12.87 15.84 -4.02
C TYR A 372 12.28 17.25 -3.76
N SER A 373 12.71 18.27 -4.51
CA SER A 373 12.19 19.64 -4.38
C SER A 373 10.96 19.92 -5.25
N THR A 374 10.66 19.02 -6.20
CA THR A 374 9.47 19.11 -7.07
C THR A 374 8.48 18.02 -6.69
N GLU A 375 7.22 18.43 -6.50
CA GLU A 375 6.11 17.59 -6.09
C GLU A 375 4.93 17.70 -7.05
N GLN A 376 4.33 16.56 -7.40
CA GLN A 376 2.96 16.47 -7.87
C GLN A 376 2.08 15.94 -6.74
N GLU A 377 1.05 16.69 -6.35
CA GLU A 377 0.03 16.24 -5.42
C GLU A 377 -1.15 15.64 -6.20
N ILE A 378 -1.52 14.40 -5.87
CA ILE A 378 -2.74 13.73 -6.35
C ILE A 378 -3.77 13.86 -5.25
N ASP A 379 -4.81 14.65 -5.49
CA ASP A 379 -5.89 14.97 -4.57
C ASP A 379 -7.13 14.13 -4.93
N ILE A 380 -7.46 13.17 -4.07
CA ILE A 380 -8.56 12.23 -4.19
C ILE A 380 -9.35 12.16 -2.88
N PHE A 381 -10.43 11.41 -2.81
CA PHE A 381 -11.22 11.22 -1.58
C PHE A 381 -11.29 9.74 -1.23
N GLY A 382 -11.05 9.43 0.04
CA GLY A 382 -11.12 8.09 0.60
C GLY A 382 -9.80 7.59 1.16
N GLU A 383 -9.84 6.45 1.85
CA GLU A 383 -8.65 5.80 2.39
C GLU A 383 -7.80 5.19 1.27
N ILE A 384 -6.48 5.39 1.35
CA ILE A 384 -5.56 4.85 0.35
C ILE A 384 -5.10 3.47 0.80
N ALA A 385 -5.56 2.44 0.10
CA ALA A 385 -5.22 1.05 0.40
C ALA A 385 -3.81 0.66 -0.04
N GLY A 386 -3.26 1.38 -1.00
CA GLY A 386 -1.90 1.18 -1.48
C GLY A 386 -1.62 1.94 -2.76
N VAL A 387 -0.33 2.05 -3.05
CA VAL A 387 0.19 2.62 -4.30
C VAL A 387 1.23 1.69 -4.90
N SER A 388 1.27 1.59 -6.23
CA SER A 388 2.24 0.74 -6.92
C SER A 388 2.61 1.31 -8.28
N PHE A 389 3.89 1.40 -8.56
CA PHE A 389 4.37 1.63 -9.93
C PHE A 389 4.41 0.32 -10.71
N SER A 390 4.16 0.41 -12.01
CA SER A 390 4.47 -0.69 -12.91
C SER A 390 5.98 -0.92 -13.00
N PRO A 391 6.46 -2.15 -13.32
CA PRO A 391 7.89 -2.46 -13.41
C PRO A 391 8.67 -1.63 -14.43
N ASP A 392 8.00 -1.09 -15.46
CA ASP A 392 8.57 -0.19 -16.47
C ASP A 392 8.47 1.30 -16.08
N ALA A 393 7.93 1.61 -14.89
CA ALA A 393 7.66 2.96 -14.40
C ALA A 393 6.71 3.81 -15.28
N GLU A 394 5.98 3.19 -16.22
CA GLU A 394 5.08 3.90 -17.13
C GLU A 394 3.68 4.12 -16.53
N ALA A 395 3.28 3.31 -15.57
CA ALA A 395 2.01 3.45 -14.87
C ALA A 395 2.21 3.57 -13.36
N LEU A 396 1.34 4.34 -12.72
CA LEU A 396 1.16 4.39 -11.27
C LEU A 396 -0.30 4.03 -10.98
N PHE A 397 -0.50 3.11 -10.06
CA PHE A 397 -1.81 2.69 -9.59
C PHE A 397 -2.02 3.12 -8.15
N VAL A 398 -3.21 3.65 -7.87
CA VAL A 398 -3.67 4.05 -6.53
C VAL A 398 -4.95 3.31 -6.22
N GLY A 399 -4.92 2.47 -5.19
CA GLY A 399 -6.12 1.80 -4.67
C GLY A 399 -6.80 2.65 -3.62
N VAL A 400 -8.06 2.97 -3.82
CA VAL A 400 -8.89 3.71 -2.87
C VAL A 400 -9.89 2.78 -2.23
N ALA A 401 -9.88 2.69 -0.91
CA ALA A 401 -10.86 1.98 -0.10
C ALA A 401 -11.91 2.99 0.38
N ASP A 402 -13.10 2.87 -0.12
CA ASP A 402 -14.27 3.66 0.26
C ASP A 402 -15.53 2.85 0.00
N ARG A 403 -16.56 3.05 0.81
CA ARG A 403 -17.82 2.30 0.67
C ARG A 403 -18.49 2.56 -0.67
N THR A 404 -18.53 3.81 -1.13
CA THR A 404 -19.28 4.24 -2.31
C THR A 404 -18.36 4.47 -3.52
N TYR A 405 -17.22 5.15 -3.31
CA TYR A 405 -16.29 5.58 -4.35
C TYR A 405 -14.96 4.84 -4.32
N GLY A 406 -14.88 3.73 -3.57
CA GLY A 406 -13.73 2.83 -3.60
C GLY A 406 -13.43 2.38 -5.03
N SER A 407 -12.15 2.48 -5.45
CA SER A 407 -11.77 2.30 -6.85
C SER A 407 -10.28 2.02 -7.00
N LEU A 408 -9.89 1.63 -8.21
CA LEU A 408 -8.52 1.62 -8.68
C LEU A 408 -8.34 2.77 -9.67
N ILE A 409 -7.38 3.65 -9.39
CA ILE A 409 -7.04 4.80 -10.24
C ILE A 409 -5.71 4.53 -10.91
N GLU A 410 -5.65 4.70 -12.23
CA GLU A 410 -4.47 4.54 -13.06
C GLU A 410 -4.00 5.91 -13.56
N PHE A 411 -2.70 6.15 -13.42
CA PHE A 411 -2.00 7.30 -13.95
C PHE A 411 -0.91 6.83 -14.90
N SER A 412 -0.72 7.53 -16.01
CA SER A 412 0.35 7.27 -16.97
C SER A 412 1.46 8.30 -16.83
N ARG A 413 2.71 7.84 -16.95
CA ARG A 413 3.89 8.70 -16.89
C ARG A 413 3.84 9.76 -17.98
N ARG A 414 4.00 11.02 -17.58
CA ARG A 414 4.16 12.11 -18.53
C ARG A 414 5.59 12.13 -19.07
N ARG A 415 5.73 11.98 -20.38
CA ARG A 415 6.99 12.16 -21.09
C ARG A 415 7.00 13.56 -21.67
N GLY A 416 7.87 14.45 -21.16
CA GLY A 416 8.16 15.71 -21.79
C GLY A 416 8.93 15.45 -23.09
N TYR A 417 8.31 15.73 -24.20
CA TYR A 417 8.99 15.79 -25.49
C TYR A 417 9.45 17.23 -25.74
N ASP A 418 10.31 17.76 -24.86
CA ASP A 418 10.77 19.16 -24.89
C ASP A 418 11.29 19.60 -26.26
N TYR A 419 11.76 18.63 -27.06
CA TYR A 419 12.21 18.89 -28.44
C TYR A 419 11.05 19.09 -29.43
N LEU A 420 9.84 18.59 -29.15
CA LEU A 420 8.66 18.81 -29.99
C LEU A 420 7.98 20.12 -29.67
N ASP A 421 8.01 20.57 -28.41
CA ASP A 421 7.44 21.84 -27.98
C ASP A 421 8.22 23.04 -28.55
N SER A 422 9.46 22.82 -29.01
CA SER A 422 10.27 23.84 -29.70
C SER A 422 9.92 24.01 -31.20
N TYR A 423 9.03 23.17 -31.74
CA TYR A 423 8.56 23.22 -33.14
C TYR A 423 7.09 23.62 -33.31
N LEU A 424 6.39 23.86 -32.20
CA LEU A 424 5.03 24.42 -32.14
C LEU A 424 5.07 25.87 -31.66
#